data_25508b3c63ca67b641e9a29d9526cab4
#
_entry.id   25508b3c63ca67b641e9a29d9526cab4
#
_cell.length_a   1.000
_cell.length_b   1.000
_cell.length_c   1.000
_cell.angle_alpha   90.00
_cell.angle_beta   90.00
_cell.angle_gamma   90.00
#
_symmetry.space_group_name_H-M   'P 1'
#
loop_
_entity.id
_entity.type
_entity.pdbx_description
1 polymer ?
#
loop_
_entity_poly.entity_id
_entity_poly.type
_entity_poly.pdbx_seq_one_letter_code
_entity_poly.pdbx_strand_id
1 'polypeptide(L)'
;MVFFKTYSQKIIKHDLINVFAYPNLNELPELKKIILNFGYQKSNLKHIISGLLALEFLSSWKGGITKSKHLNLFLKIKKGNPVGCKIVLKKNIMFFFYLKLTTSILPKIKQYKVFQHEGDLNNFKSISFQFLNNII
;
A
#
# COMPACT_ATOMS: atom_id res chain seq x y z
N MET A 1 3.92 -17.91 -9.97
CA MET A 1 4.24 -17.08 -8.81
C MET A 1 5.73 -16.80 -8.65
N VAL A 2 6.56 -17.77 -8.88
CA VAL A 2 8.04 -17.62 -8.81
C VAL A 2 8.55 -16.63 -9.86
N PHE A 3 7.92 -16.58 -11.05
CA PHE A 3 8.35 -15.77 -12.18
C PHE A 3 8.48 -14.27 -11.85
N PHE A 4 7.46 -13.63 -11.28
CA PHE A 4 7.49 -12.19 -11.02
C PHE A 4 8.52 -11.82 -9.93
N LYS A 5 8.69 -12.68 -8.94
CA LYS A 5 9.73 -12.48 -7.93
C LYS A 5 11.13 -12.58 -8.54
N THR A 6 11.37 -13.60 -9.36
CA THR A 6 12.64 -13.75 -10.07
C THR A 6 12.88 -12.67 -11.10
N TYR A 7 11.84 -12.22 -11.81
CA TYR A 7 11.90 -11.09 -12.72
C TYR A 7 12.30 -9.80 -11.98
N SER A 8 11.63 -9.48 -10.89
CA SER A 8 11.96 -8.31 -10.06
C SER A 8 13.38 -8.37 -9.50
N GLN A 9 13.82 -9.54 -9.04
CA GLN A 9 15.14 -9.68 -8.41
C GLN A 9 16.30 -9.76 -9.41
N LYS A 10 16.07 -10.29 -10.61
CA LYS A 10 17.13 -10.48 -11.60
C LYS A 10 17.14 -9.40 -12.67
N ILE A 11 15.99 -9.10 -13.27
CA ILE A 11 15.94 -8.17 -14.41
C ILE A 11 15.83 -6.72 -13.94
N ILE A 12 14.83 -6.40 -13.10
CA ILE A 12 14.63 -5.01 -12.66
C ILE A 12 15.84 -4.48 -11.90
N LYS A 13 16.52 -5.31 -11.10
CA LYS A 13 17.77 -4.89 -10.42
C LYS A 13 18.88 -4.55 -11.40
N HIS A 14 19.05 -5.35 -12.44
CA HIS A 14 20.06 -5.06 -13.48
C HIS A 14 19.74 -3.78 -14.25
N ASP A 15 18.46 -3.60 -14.62
CA ASP A 15 18.02 -2.40 -15.31
C ASP A 15 18.24 -1.15 -14.45
N LEU A 16 17.95 -1.22 -13.14
CA LEU A 16 18.20 -0.13 -12.21
C LEU A 16 19.68 0.21 -12.08
N ILE A 17 20.57 -0.79 -12.04
CA ILE A 17 22.02 -0.56 -12.01
C ILE A 17 22.49 0.15 -13.29
N ASN A 18 21.95 -0.25 -14.43
CA ASN A 18 22.33 0.33 -15.72
C ASN A 18 21.82 1.77 -15.91
N VAL A 19 20.62 2.08 -15.36
CA VAL A 19 20.02 3.41 -15.48
C VAL A 19 20.54 4.37 -14.42
N PHE A 20 20.69 3.89 -13.20
CA PHE A 20 21.12 4.68 -12.05
C PHE A 20 22.45 4.11 -11.57
N ALA A 21 23.54 4.85 -11.69
CA ALA A 21 24.88 4.44 -11.24
C ALA A 21 24.94 4.32 -9.71
N TYR A 22 24.47 3.19 -9.16
CA TYR A 22 24.56 2.92 -7.73
C TYR A 22 25.99 2.51 -7.35
N PRO A 23 26.61 3.17 -6.38
CA PRO A 23 27.96 2.83 -5.92
C PRO A 23 28.00 1.47 -5.20
N ASN A 24 26.91 1.09 -4.53
CA ASN A 24 26.81 -0.15 -3.76
C ASN A 24 25.54 -0.94 -4.10
N LEU A 25 25.65 -2.26 -4.20
CA LEU A 25 24.52 -3.17 -4.44
C LEU A 25 23.46 -3.12 -3.32
N ASN A 26 23.86 -2.74 -2.09
CA ASN A 26 22.94 -2.61 -0.95
C ASN A 26 22.03 -1.38 -1.02
N GLU A 27 22.33 -0.43 -1.89
CA GLU A 27 21.54 0.79 -2.08
C GLU A 27 20.38 0.59 -3.06
N LEU A 28 20.36 -0.55 -3.77
CA LEU A 28 19.28 -0.88 -4.70
C LEU A 28 17.93 -0.96 -3.99
N PRO A 29 16.91 -0.26 -4.51
CA PRO A 29 15.59 -0.28 -3.90
C PRO A 29 14.93 -1.65 -4.03
N GLU A 30 14.44 -2.16 -2.91
CA GLU A 30 13.70 -3.42 -2.85
C GLU A 30 12.31 -3.20 -2.25
N LEU A 31 11.30 -3.80 -2.88
CA LEU A 31 9.95 -3.82 -2.33
C LEU A 31 9.89 -4.76 -1.12
N LYS A 32 9.79 -4.21 0.08
CA LYS A 32 9.75 -4.99 1.34
C LYS A 32 8.35 -5.31 1.82
N LYS A 33 7.40 -4.39 1.67
CA LYS A 33 5.99 -4.55 2.09
C LYS A 33 5.09 -3.59 1.34
N ILE A 34 3.83 -4.00 1.17
CA ILE A 34 2.74 -3.14 0.73
C ILE A 34 1.74 -3.02 1.88
N ILE A 35 1.32 -1.81 2.18
CA ILE A 35 0.36 -1.53 3.23
C ILE A 35 -0.90 -0.98 2.58
N LEU A 36 -2.01 -1.69 2.76
CA LEU A 36 -3.33 -1.21 2.39
C LEU A 36 -3.98 -0.62 3.63
N ASN A 37 -4.54 0.56 3.51
CA ASN A 37 -5.17 1.25 4.63
C ASN A 37 -6.47 1.92 4.20
N PHE A 38 -7.52 1.69 4.97
CA PHE A 38 -8.78 2.41 4.91
C PHE A 38 -8.99 3.18 6.20
N GLY A 39 -9.14 4.50 6.10
CA GLY A 39 -9.50 5.36 7.23
C GLY A 39 -10.92 5.89 7.09
N TYR A 40 -11.65 5.98 8.19
CA TYR A 40 -12.99 6.53 8.25
C TYR A 40 -13.04 7.76 9.15
N GLN A 41 -13.82 8.75 8.73
CA GLN A 41 -14.01 9.98 9.49
C GLN A 41 -14.94 9.79 10.71
N LYS A 42 -15.80 8.77 10.67
CA LYS A 42 -16.71 8.44 11.76
C LYS A 42 -16.50 7.01 12.22
N SER A 43 -16.52 6.79 13.53
CA SER A 43 -16.43 5.46 14.14
C SER A 43 -17.74 4.67 13.97
N ASN A 44 -18.04 4.26 12.73
CA ASN A 44 -19.21 3.43 12.43
C ASN A 44 -18.74 2.00 12.10
N LEU A 45 -19.11 1.05 12.94
CA LEU A 45 -18.73 -0.36 12.79
C LEU A 45 -19.14 -0.97 11.45
N LYS A 46 -20.32 -0.63 10.94
CA LYS A 46 -20.78 -1.15 9.64
C LYS A 46 -19.81 -0.77 8.50
N HIS A 47 -19.40 0.48 8.43
CA HIS A 47 -18.44 0.94 7.41
C HIS A 47 -17.07 0.32 7.58
N ILE A 48 -16.62 0.13 8.82
CA ILE A 48 -15.32 -0.48 9.10
C ILE A 48 -15.31 -1.96 8.68
N ILE A 49 -16.37 -2.68 8.97
CA ILE A 49 -16.51 -4.09 8.59
C ILE A 49 -16.57 -4.22 7.06
N SER A 50 -17.38 -3.40 6.38
CA SER A 50 -17.45 -3.42 4.91
C SER A 50 -16.12 -3.08 4.27
N GLY A 51 -15.38 -2.10 4.79
CA GLY A 51 -14.04 -1.77 4.31
C GLY A 51 -13.01 -2.86 4.59
N LEU A 52 -13.10 -3.54 5.72
CA LEU A 52 -12.24 -4.69 6.02
C LEU A 52 -12.49 -5.83 5.03
N LEU A 53 -13.77 -6.17 4.79
CA LEU A 53 -14.14 -7.19 3.80
C LEU A 53 -13.65 -6.81 2.39
N ALA A 54 -13.82 -5.56 1.98
CA ALA A 54 -13.33 -5.09 0.70
C ALA A 54 -11.81 -5.23 0.56
N LEU A 55 -11.05 -4.85 1.59
CA LEU A 55 -9.59 -5.02 1.61
C LEU A 55 -9.17 -6.49 1.57
N GLU A 56 -9.84 -7.36 2.34
CA GLU A 56 -9.56 -8.79 2.36
C GLU A 56 -9.87 -9.45 1.02
N PHE A 57 -10.99 -9.07 0.40
CA PHE A 57 -11.35 -9.54 -0.94
C PHE A 57 -10.33 -9.10 -2.01
N LEU A 58 -9.86 -7.88 -1.90
CA LEU A 58 -8.91 -7.30 -2.84
C LEU A 58 -7.52 -7.94 -2.73
N SER A 59 -7.06 -8.15 -1.50
CA SER A 59 -5.71 -8.65 -1.20
C SER A 59 -5.63 -10.16 -1.03
N SER A 60 -6.77 -10.84 -0.88
CA SER A 60 -6.86 -12.28 -0.52
C SER A 60 -6.07 -12.61 0.77
N TRP A 61 -5.99 -11.64 1.70
CA TRP A 61 -5.26 -11.78 2.95
C TRP A 61 -6.01 -11.13 4.11
N LYS A 62 -5.86 -11.72 5.31
CA LYS A 62 -6.55 -11.24 6.51
C LYS A 62 -6.05 -9.88 6.95
N GLY A 63 -7.00 -9.00 7.28
CA GLY A 63 -6.75 -7.65 7.77
C GLY A 63 -7.01 -7.47 9.25
N GLY A 64 -6.73 -6.29 9.76
CA GLY A 64 -6.98 -5.90 11.13
C GLY A 64 -7.62 -4.52 11.24
N ILE A 65 -8.44 -4.34 12.26
CA ILE A 65 -9.05 -3.05 12.59
C ILE A 65 -8.03 -2.17 13.28
N THR A 66 -7.95 -0.91 12.88
CA THR A 66 -7.10 0.09 13.51
C THR A 66 -7.89 0.97 14.46
N LYS A 67 -7.33 1.21 15.65
CA LYS A 67 -7.92 2.02 16.70
C LYS A 67 -7.27 3.40 16.76
N SER A 68 -8.06 4.42 17.15
CA SER A 68 -7.57 5.77 17.37
C SER A 68 -6.55 5.81 18.51
N LYS A 69 -5.41 6.46 18.27
CA LYS A 69 -4.37 6.68 19.30
C LYS A 69 -4.68 7.90 20.17
N HIS A 70 -5.32 8.90 19.60
CA HIS A 70 -5.62 10.19 20.25
C HIS A 70 -7.10 10.52 20.18
N LEU A 71 -7.54 11.37 21.11
CA LEU A 71 -8.86 11.98 21.06
C LEU A 71 -8.90 12.99 19.91
N ASN A 72 -9.97 12.97 19.12
CA ASN A 72 -10.25 13.99 18.11
C ASN A 72 -11.66 14.56 18.34
N LEU A 73 -11.71 15.78 18.86
CA LEU A 73 -12.97 16.45 19.21
C LEU A 73 -13.81 16.80 17.96
N PHE A 74 -13.16 17.22 16.88
CA PHE A 74 -13.84 17.57 15.62
C PHE A 74 -14.59 16.39 15.01
N LEU A 75 -13.97 15.21 15.02
CA LEU A 75 -14.56 13.99 14.49
C LEU A 75 -15.37 13.21 15.55
N LYS A 76 -15.42 13.69 16.79
CA LYS A 76 -16.07 13.01 17.94
C LYS A 76 -15.54 11.57 18.15
N ILE A 77 -14.25 11.37 17.90
CA ILE A 77 -13.59 10.08 18.04
C ILE A 77 -12.82 10.04 19.37
N LYS A 78 -13.19 9.09 20.24
CA LYS A 78 -12.47 8.85 21.49
C LYS A 78 -11.23 7.97 21.26
N LYS A 79 -10.23 8.07 22.13
CA LYS A 79 -9.08 7.16 22.15
C LYS A 79 -9.57 5.71 22.27
N GLY A 80 -9.03 4.82 21.46
CA GLY A 80 -9.39 3.39 21.44
C GLY A 80 -10.56 3.04 20.49
N ASN A 81 -11.33 4.03 19.99
CA ASN A 81 -12.39 3.75 19.03
C ASN A 81 -11.82 3.18 17.73
N PRO A 82 -12.54 2.22 17.10
CA PRO A 82 -12.16 1.72 15.78
C PRO A 82 -12.38 2.82 14.73
N VAL A 83 -11.36 3.12 13.93
CA VAL A 83 -11.37 4.23 12.96
C VAL A 83 -10.96 3.81 11.56
N GLY A 84 -10.57 2.57 11.38
CA GLY A 84 -10.18 2.08 10.06
C GLY A 84 -9.76 0.63 10.06
N CYS A 85 -9.26 0.19 8.93
CA CYS A 85 -8.71 -1.15 8.75
C CYS A 85 -7.41 -1.09 7.96
N LYS A 86 -6.53 -2.05 8.21
CA LYS A 86 -5.19 -2.12 7.64
C LYS A 86 -4.82 -3.55 7.33
N ILE A 87 -4.19 -3.74 6.17
CA ILE A 87 -3.55 -5.00 5.77
C ILE A 87 -2.09 -4.75 5.45
N VAL A 88 -1.22 -5.63 5.91
CA VAL A 88 0.21 -5.58 5.59
C VAL A 88 0.58 -6.82 4.78
N LEU A 89 0.90 -6.60 3.52
CA LEU A 89 1.30 -7.66 2.60
C LEU A 89 2.81 -7.77 2.57
N LYS A 90 3.32 -8.99 2.67
CA LYS A 90 4.75 -9.31 2.65
C LYS A 90 5.03 -10.52 1.76
N LYS A 91 6.30 -10.68 1.37
CA LYS A 91 6.78 -11.85 0.61
C LYS A 91 5.96 -12.09 -0.67
N ASN A 92 5.56 -13.34 -0.93
CA ASN A 92 4.89 -13.77 -2.16
C ASN A 92 3.52 -13.10 -2.37
N ILE A 93 2.76 -12.86 -1.29
CA ILE A 93 1.44 -12.22 -1.35
C ILE A 93 1.57 -10.77 -1.81
N MET A 94 2.61 -10.08 -1.36
CA MET A 94 2.94 -8.73 -1.78
C MET A 94 3.18 -8.65 -3.30
N PHE A 95 3.98 -9.56 -3.86
CA PHE A 95 4.26 -9.59 -5.29
C PHE A 95 3.01 -9.93 -6.12
N PHE A 96 2.17 -10.85 -5.63
CA PHE A 96 0.90 -11.16 -6.27
C PHE A 96 -0.03 -9.96 -6.31
N PHE A 97 -0.17 -9.26 -5.19
CA PHE A 97 -0.97 -8.04 -5.13
C PHE A 97 -0.41 -6.94 -6.02
N TYR A 98 0.91 -6.76 -6.04
CA TYR A 98 1.57 -5.78 -6.91
C TYR A 98 1.28 -6.04 -8.39
N LEU A 99 1.38 -7.28 -8.83
CA LEU A 99 1.04 -7.67 -10.20
C LEU A 99 -0.45 -7.39 -10.50
N LYS A 100 -1.35 -7.76 -9.61
CA LYS A 100 -2.79 -7.46 -9.76
C LYS A 100 -3.05 -5.96 -9.81
N LEU A 101 -2.33 -5.19 -9.00
CA LEU A 101 -2.43 -3.73 -8.99
C LEU A 101 -2.02 -3.13 -10.33
N THR A 102 -0.87 -3.52 -10.87
CA THR A 102 -0.31 -2.96 -12.11
C THR A 102 -1.08 -3.39 -13.35
N THR A 103 -1.52 -4.63 -13.42
CA THR A 103 -2.19 -5.17 -14.62
C THR A 103 -3.68 -4.91 -14.67
N SER A 104 -4.37 -4.93 -13.53
CA SER A 104 -5.83 -4.92 -13.48
C SER A 104 -6.42 -3.67 -12.85
N ILE A 105 -5.77 -3.11 -11.82
CA ILE A 105 -6.34 -2.01 -11.04
C ILE A 105 -5.92 -0.66 -11.63
N LEU A 106 -4.64 -0.41 -11.78
CA LEU A 106 -4.12 0.88 -12.27
C LEU A 106 -4.67 1.27 -13.64
N PRO A 107 -4.79 0.39 -14.64
CA PRO A 107 -5.32 0.76 -15.95
C PRO A 107 -6.80 1.20 -15.91
N LYS A 108 -7.57 0.71 -14.93
CA LYS A 108 -8.99 1.04 -14.76
C LYS A 108 -9.22 2.36 -14.03
N ILE A 109 -8.22 2.87 -13.32
CA ILE A 109 -8.34 4.09 -12.54
C ILE A 109 -8.00 5.28 -13.41
N LYS A 110 -8.99 6.15 -13.70
CA LYS A 110 -8.78 7.36 -14.48
C LYS A 110 -8.01 8.45 -13.74
N GLN A 111 -8.10 8.49 -12.42
CA GLN A 111 -7.45 9.50 -11.59
C GLN A 111 -6.91 8.87 -10.31
N TYR A 112 -5.61 8.93 -10.12
CA TYR A 112 -4.96 8.60 -8.86
C TYR A 112 -3.96 9.71 -8.50
N LYS A 113 -3.89 10.02 -7.22
CA LYS A 113 -2.88 10.96 -6.70
C LYS A 113 -1.72 10.15 -6.16
N VAL A 114 -0.55 10.41 -6.70
CA VAL A 114 0.70 9.88 -6.17
C VAL A 114 1.25 10.93 -5.21
N PHE A 115 1.35 10.57 -3.93
CA PHE A 115 2.07 11.37 -2.96
C PHE A 115 3.53 10.98 -3.02
N GLN A 116 4.32 11.75 -3.76
CA GLN A 116 5.76 11.70 -3.66
C GLN A 116 6.14 12.58 -2.47
N HIS A 117 6.89 12.05 -1.51
CA HIS A 117 7.61 12.91 -0.59
C HIS A 117 8.66 13.65 -1.40
N GLU A 118 8.55 14.98 -1.42
CA GLU A 118 9.58 15.86 -1.96
C GLU A 118 10.83 15.68 -1.10
N GLY A 119 11.75 14.86 -1.54
CA GLY A 119 13.03 14.59 -0.93
C GLY A 119 13.96 13.98 -1.98
N ASP A 120 15.25 14.05 -1.77
CA ASP A 120 16.25 13.48 -2.65
C ASP A 120 15.89 12.05 -3.07
N LEU A 121 15.88 11.80 -4.38
CA LEU A 121 15.53 10.50 -4.98
C LEU A 121 16.29 9.33 -4.34
N ASN A 122 17.45 9.59 -3.77
CA ASN A 122 18.30 8.59 -3.10
C ASN A 122 17.79 8.13 -1.72
N ASN A 123 16.78 8.83 -1.14
CA ASN A 123 16.29 8.56 0.22
C ASN A 123 14.82 8.13 0.30
N PHE A 124 14.19 7.75 -0.81
CA PHE A 124 12.80 7.31 -0.79
C PHE A 124 12.63 6.00 -0.02
N LYS A 125 12.10 6.11 1.19
CA LYS A 125 11.74 4.94 2.01
C LYS A 125 10.33 4.43 1.74
N SER A 126 9.44 5.24 1.15
CA SER A 126 8.05 4.86 0.88
C SER A 126 7.40 5.72 -0.19
N ILE A 127 6.54 5.11 -0.99
CA ILE A 127 5.66 5.78 -1.95
C ILE A 127 4.23 5.53 -1.50
N SER A 128 3.40 6.57 -1.48
CA SER A 128 1.99 6.49 -1.11
C SER A 128 1.11 6.80 -2.31
N PHE A 129 0.09 5.98 -2.53
CA PHE A 129 -0.95 6.21 -3.52
C PHE A 129 -2.27 6.40 -2.81
N GLN A 130 -3.02 7.44 -3.17
CA GLN A 130 -4.38 7.63 -2.71
C GLN A 130 -5.33 7.43 -3.88
N PHE A 131 -6.28 6.53 -3.69
CA PHE A 131 -7.38 6.32 -4.63
C PHE A 131 -8.58 7.12 -4.15
N LEU A 132 -9.11 7.99 -5.01
CA LEU A 132 -10.34 8.71 -4.73
C LEU A 132 -11.53 7.74 -4.85
N ASN A 133 -12.58 7.95 -4.08
CA ASN A 133 -13.71 7.10 -3.70
C ASN A 133 -14.44 6.24 -4.76
N ASN A 134 -13.96 6.10 -5.98
CA ASN A 134 -14.69 5.48 -7.09
C ASN A 134 -14.22 4.06 -7.44
N ILE A 135 -13.59 3.33 -6.51
CA ILE A 135 -12.96 2.02 -6.81
C ILE A 135 -13.77 0.83 -6.24
N ILE A 136 -14.87 1.10 -5.54
CA ILE A 136 -15.74 0.04 -4.99
C ILE A 136 -17.14 0.18 -5.54
#